data_26288a5983d52a6816529a55dc481b0c
#
_entry.id   26288a5983d52a6816529a55dc481b0c
#
_cell.length_a   1.000
_cell.length_b   1.000
_cell.length_c   1.000
_cell.angle_alpha   90.00
_cell.angle_beta   90.00
_cell.angle_gamma   90.00
#
_symmetry.space_group_name_H-M   'P 1'
#
loop_
_entity.id
_entity.type
_entity.pdbx_description
1 polymer ?
#
loop_
_entity_poly.entity_id
_entity_poly.type
_entity_poly.pdbx_seq_one_letter_code
_entity_poly.pdbx_strand_id
1 'polypeptide(L)'
;MRFGLQKMTAVALSVLATMGLTAPAQAASPTAPRIDWQRCSGADPSETLRCGQLSVPVDWSRPGTSPRTTVDVARLPAADPEHRVGTLFFNPGGPGDGEVGYLRDAQAREQYFPQRIRDRFDIVAVEPRGTGINPPLNCPAPVDLSVSRFPADRSAAAALVRSNRHFAKDCAQGTGPLFAHLDTGSIARDMDAVRTALGERTISFLGLSYGTMVAQSYAELYPARVRAMVVDGVVDRSLTWRRMAEIDAAAVEDGVGRFARWSDENAPSALHGQDVRGLLTSLLHRADDGAIKDADRRVRPEEIAHAVNTGLQTPKFYEMLATALRKTADSNDFAPLAPFAAANNPEYASYRSIICQDIPGPADAETTLPAAVREVRKAGPTLRGYSEFWDIASGCAGWPVSSPWKPHTWHVPTTFPPVLLLSGAHDVATPPPFADRVRRTLPTSKLLRWNTDGHTAWHNSPTTVDAAVDYLTTLRMPKAAS
;
A
#
# COMPACT_ATOMS: atom_id res chain seq x y z
N MET A 1 -18.32 31.51 107.94
CA MET A 1 -17.21 31.90 107.09
C MET A 1 -17.65 31.74 105.64
N ARG A 2 -17.89 32.86 104.98
CA ARG A 2 -18.42 32.87 103.63
C ARG A 2 -17.26 33.17 102.66
N PHE A 3 -17.02 32.29 101.68
CA PHE A 3 -16.08 32.56 100.60
C PHE A 3 -16.89 32.96 99.35
N GLY A 4 -16.50 34.09 98.81
CA GLY A 4 -17.15 34.65 97.61
C GLY A 4 -16.62 34.04 96.33
N LEU A 5 -17.52 33.79 95.39
CA LEU A 5 -17.22 33.34 93.99
C LEU A 5 -16.99 34.57 93.07
N GLN A 6 -15.80 34.71 92.53
CA GLN A 6 -15.51 35.63 91.41
C GLN A 6 -15.87 34.99 90.10
N LYS A 7 -16.71 35.62 89.31
CA LYS A 7 -17.06 35.26 87.95
C LYS A 7 -15.97 35.72 87.01
N MET A 8 -15.31 34.81 86.31
CA MET A 8 -14.46 35.09 85.15
C MET A 8 -15.28 35.01 83.87
N THR A 9 -15.38 36.12 83.16
CA THR A 9 -15.98 36.24 81.84
C THR A 9 -14.94 35.80 80.74
N ALA A 10 -15.22 34.72 80.06
CA ALA A 10 -14.39 34.27 78.87
C ALA A 10 -14.91 34.95 77.62
N VAL A 11 -14.03 35.70 77.00
CA VAL A 11 -14.22 36.26 75.62
C VAL A 11 -13.84 35.21 74.60
N ALA A 12 -14.82 34.71 73.83
CA ALA A 12 -14.58 33.78 72.70
C ALA A 12 -14.23 34.60 71.47
N LEU A 13 -12.99 34.51 71.00
CA LEU A 13 -12.61 34.97 69.66
C LEU A 13 -13.02 33.94 68.62
N SER A 14 -14.00 34.27 67.80
CA SER A 14 -14.40 33.45 66.62
C SER A 14 -13.45 33.80 65.47
N VAL A 15 -12.53 32.87 65.11
CA VAL A 15 -11.74 32.94 63.90
C VAL A 15 -12.57 32.29 62.77
N LEU A 16 -13.10 33.10 61.85
CA LEU A 16 -13.69 32.63 60.59
C LEU A 16 -12.59 32.19 59.63
N ALA A 17 -12.36 30.88 59.50
CA ALA A 17 -11.53 30.32 58.43
C ALA A 17 -12.34 30.32 57.14
N THR A 18 -12.03 31.20 56.19
CA THR A 18 -12.53 31.16 54.82
C THR A 18 -11.82 30.04 54.08
N MET A 19 -12.46 28.89 53.99
CA MET A 19 -12.04 27.82 53.04
C MET A 19 -12.35 28.30 51.65
N GLY A 20 -11.29 28.73 50.92
CA GLY A 20 -11.34 28.97 49.49
C GLY A 20 -11.56 27.64 48.77
N LEU A 21 -12.78 27.40 48.27
CA LEU A 21 -13.07 26.35 47.33
C LEU A 21 -12.35 26.66 46.02
N THR A 22 -11.16 26.07 45.83
CA THR A 22 -10.53 26.02 44.52
C THR A 22 -11.36 25.04 43.66
N ALA A 23 -12.15 25.56 42.73
CA ALA A 23 -12.81 24.75 41.73
C ALA A 23 -11.74 23.92 40.98
N PRO A 24 -11.96 22.61 40.76
CA PRO A 24 -11.01 21.84 39.93
C PRO A 24 -10.95 22.47 38.57
N ALA A 25 -9.74 22.76 38.09
CA ALA A 25 -9.53 23.19 36.73
C ALA A 25 -10.15 22.13 35.81
N GLN A 26 -11.21 22.51 35.11
CA GLN A 26 -11.78 21.65 34.07
C GLN A 26 -10.66 21.40 33.04
N ALA A 27 -10.21 20.15 32.99
CA ALA A 27 -9.34 19.70 31.91
C ALA A 27 -10.04 20.04 30.60
N ALA A 28 -9.44 20.92 29.81
CA ALA A 28 -9.97 21.28 28.51
C ALA A 28 -10.20 19.97 27.74
N SER A 29 -11.44 19.75 27.32
CA SER A 29 -11.74 18.63 26.44
C SER A 29 -10.78 18.69 25.27
N PRO A 30 -10.12 17.60 24.90
CA PRO A 30 -9.21 17.62 23.77
C PRO A 30 -9.98 18.14 22.55
N THR A 31 -9.56 19.26 22.02
CA THR A 31 -10.13 19.84 20.80
C THR A 31 -10.07 18.76 19.72
N ALA A 32 -11.22 18.51 19.07
CA ALA A 32 -11.28 17.55 17.97
C ALA A 32 -10.16 17.85 16.95
N PRO A 33 -9.49 16.84 16.41
CA PRO A 33 -8.43 17.03 15.42
C PRO A 33 -8.96 17.87 14.26
N ARG A 34 -8.22 18.87 13.83
CA ARG A 34 -8.61 19.79 12.76
C ARG A 34 -7.61 19.73 11.63
N ILE A 35 -8.09 19.85 10.40
CA ILE A 35 -7.30 20.01 9.20
C ILE A 35 -7.45 21.46 8.75
N ASP A 36 -6.32 22.18 8.66
CA ASP A 36 -6.31 23.55 8.12
C ASP A 36 -6.27 23.47 6.61
N TRP A 37 -7.44 23.63 5.99
CA TRP A 37 -7.61 23.50 4.56
C TRP A 37 -7.13 24.73 3.82
N GLN A 38 -6.28 24.52 2.82
CA GLN A 38 -5.80 25.54 1.90
C GLN A 38 -5.93 25.04 0.45
N ARG A 39 -5.76 25.94 -0.51
CA ARG A 39 -5.63 25.52 -1.90
C ARG A 39 -4.38 24.69 -2.07
N CYS A 40 -4.45 23.61 -2.85
CA CYS A 40 -3.27 22.83 -3.16
C CYS A 40 -2.28 23.66 -3.98
N SER A 41 -1.00 23.57 -3.67
CA SER A 41 0.03 24.27 -4.44
C SER A 41 0.08 23.73 -5.87
N GLY A 42 0.13 24.63 -6.86
CA GLY A 42 0.15 24.27 -8.28
C GLY A 42 -1.21 23.89 -8.86
N ALA A 43 -2.30 23.87 -8.08
CA ALA A 43 -3.65 23.66 -8.62
C ALA A 43 -4.16 24.89 -9.35
N ASP A 44 -4.97 24.68 -10.40
CA ASP A 44 -5.66 25.75 -11.11
C ASP A 44 -6.49 26.61 -10.13
N PRO A 45 -6.47 27.95 -10.23
CA PRO A 45 -7.26 28.82 -9.38
C PRO A 45 -8.77 28.53 -9.37
N SER A 46 -9.32 27.97 -10.43
CA SER A 46 -10.74 27.57 -10.53
C SER A 46 -11.05 26.24 -9.84
N GLU A 47 -10.04 25.44 -9.49
CA GLU A 47 -10.24 24.13 -8.87
C GLU A 47 -10.73 24.23 -7.42
N THR A 48 -11.67 23.37 -7.07
CA THR A 48 -12.20 23.24 -5.70
C THR A 48 -11.33 22.37 -4.80
N LEU A 49 -10.26 21.76 -5.34
CA LEU A 49 -9.33 20.90 -4.62
C LEU A 49 -8.70 21.62 -3.43
N ARG A 50 -8.71 20.97 -2.28
CA ARG A 50 -8.11 21.46 -1.03
C ARG A 50 -7.07 20.48 -0.51
N CYS A 51 -5.98 21.01 0.00
CA CYS A 51 -4.92 20.28 0.69
C CYS A 51 -4.83 20.77 2.13
N GLY A 52 -4.40 19.88 3.02
CA GLY A 52 -4.18 20.20 4.41
C GLY A 52 -3.36 19.11 5.09
N GLN A 53 -3.06 19.33 6.36
CA GLN A 53 -2.28 18.42 7.17
C GLN A 53 -3.02 18.08 8.44
N LEU A 54 -2.88 16.83 8.88
CA LEU A 54 -3.37 16.38 10.17
C LEU A 54 -2.21 15.88 11.02
N SER A 55 -2.10 16.40 12.24
CA SER A 55 -1.15 15.88 13.22
C SER A 55 -1.71 14.61 13.87
N VAL A 56 -0.93 13.53 13.82
CA VAL A 56 -1.27 12.21 14.36
C VAL A 56 -0.15 11.69 15.28
N PRO A 57 -0.43 10.78 16.23
CA PRO A 57 0.64 10.16 17.01
C PRO A 57 1.50 9.24 16.14
N VAL A 58 2.80 9.20 16.38
CA VAL A 58 3.69 8.21 15.77
C VAL A 58 3.28 6.81 16.22
N ASP A 59 3.10 6.62 17.52
CA ASP A 59 2.68 5.35 18.10
C ASP A 59 1.22 5.40 18.57
N TRP A 60 0.32 4.77 17.83
CA TRP A 60 -1.10 4.68 18.15
C TRP A 60 -1.43 3.84 19.38
N SER A 61 -0.49 3.04 19.89
CA SER A 61 -0.67 2.33 21.15
C SER A 61 -0.56 3.24 22.38
N ARG A 62 0.08 4.40 22.22
CA ARG A 62 0.32 5.39 23.27
C ARG A 62 0.04 6.82 22.78
N PRO A 63 -1.16 7.12 22.28
CA PRO A 63 -1.44 8.36 21.55
C PRO A 63 -1.23 9.64 22.36
N GLY A 64 -1.37 9.56 23.70
CA GLY A 64 -1.21 10.72 24.62
C GLY A 64 0.23 11.07 24.94
N THR A 65 1.18 10.15 24.78
CA THR A 65 2.62 10.33 25.14
C THR A 65 3.56 10.16 23.97
N SER A 66 3.06 9.67 22.83
CA SER A 66 3.85 9.49 21.62
C SER A 66 4.25 10.83 21.01
N PRO A 67 5.45 10.94 20.41
CA PRO A 67 5.76 12.01 19.47
C PRO A 67 4.67 12.09 18.39
N ARG A 68 4.57 13.26 17.78
CA ARG A 68 3.60 13.48 16.72
C ARG A 68 4.30 13.52 15.36
N THR A 69 3.56 13.08 14.35
CA THR A 69 3.90 13.25 12.94
C THR A 69 2.74 13.92 12.23
N THR A 70 2.91 14.28 10.98
CA THR A 70 1.84 14.81 10.12
C THR A 70 1.52 13.83 9.00
N VAL A 71 0.26 13.80 8.59
CA VAL A 71 -0.17 13.17 7.32
C VAL A 71 -0.78 14.24 6.44
N ASP A 72 -0.39 14.25 5.18
CA ASP A 72 -0.99 15.13 4.19
C ASP A 72 -2.33 14.59 3.74
N VAL A 73 -3.26 15.48 3.47
CA VAL A 73 -4.61 15.14 3.02
C VAL A 73 -4.99 16.03 1.86
N ALA A 74 -5.52 15.44 0.80
CA ALA A 74 -6.21 16.18 -0.26
C ALA A 74 -7.69 15.83 -0.29
N ARG A 75 -8.54 16.81 -0.53
CA ARG A 75 -9.99 16.64 -0.69
C ARG A 75 -10.47 17.34 -1.95
N LEU A 76 -11.11 16.58 -2.82
CA LEU A 76 -11.87 17.08 -3.96
C LEU A 76 -13.36 17.00 -3.59
N PRO A 77 -14.05 18.13 -3.34
CA PRO A 77 -15.48 18.13 -3.05
C PRO A 77 -16.31 17.58 -4.22
N ALA A 78 -17.45 16.99 -3.91
CA ALA A 78 -18.41 16.54 -4.92
C ALA A 78 -18.82 17.70 -5.83
N ALA A 79 -18.82 17.47 -7.15
CA ALA A 79 -19.22 18.48 -8.13
C ALA A 79 -20.73 18.75 -8.10
N ASP A 80 -21.55 17.77 -7.66
CA ASP A 80 -22.99 17.90 -7.43
C ASP A 80 -23.29 17.73 -5.92
N PRO A 81 -23.16 18.80 -5.13
CA PRO A 81 -23.32 18.73 -3.68
C PRO A 81 -24.75 18.40 -3.24
N GLU A 82 -25.76 18.70 -4.06
CA GLU A 82 -27.17 18.38 -3.76
C GLU A 82 -27.43 16.87 -3.77
N HIS A 83 -26.69 16.13 -4.56
CA HIS A 83 -26.79 14.68 -4.65
C HIS A 83 -25.56 13.97 -4.06
N ARG A 84 -24.80 14.63 -3.20
CA ARG A 84 -23.64 14.05 -2.53
C ARG A 84 -24.02 12.80 -1.74
N VAL A 85 -23.28 11.71 -1.97
CA VAL A 85 -23.46 10.41 -1.27
C VAL A 85 -22.69 10.36 0.05
N GLY A 86 -21.53 11.00 0.11
CA GLY A 86 -20.64 10.98 1.26
C GLY A 86 -19.18 11.16 0.87
N THR A 87 -18.28 10.71 1.73
CA THR A 87 -16.83 10.74 1.49
C THR A 87 -16.34 9.39 0.98
N LEU A 88 -15.52 9.42 -0.08
CA LEU A 88 -14.80 8.27 -0.63
C LEU A 88 -13.32 8.40 -0.27
N PHE A 89 -12.81 7.49 0.54
CA PHE A 89 -11.38 7.33 0.77
C PHE A 89 -10.80 6.45 -0.33
N PHE A 90 -9.67 6.87 -0.86
CA PHE A 90 -8.97 6.19 -1.94
C PHE A 90 -7.55 5.84 -1.52
N ASN A 91 -7.13 4.62 -1.83
CA ASN A 91 -5.74 4.20 -1.74
C ASN A 91 -5.37 3.42 -3.01
N PRO A 92 -4.46 3.93 -3.86
CA PRO A 92 -4.10 3.34 -5.15
C PRO A 92 -3.23 2.09 -5.04
N GLY A 93 -2.61 1.86 -3.89
CA GLY A 93 -1.69 0.75 -3.66
C GLY A 93 -0.23 1.19 -3.57
N GLY A 94 0.65 0.50 -4.24
CA GLY A 94 2.09 0.55 -4.08
C GLY A 94 2.53 -0.57 -3.12
N PRO A 95 2.91 -0.27 -1.84
CA PRO A 95 2.95 1.01 -1.14
C PRO A 95 4.13 1.89 -1.55
N GLY A 96 4.16 3.12 -1.04
CA GLY A 96 5.33 3.99 -1.21
C GLY A 96 5.06 5.26 -1.99
N ASP A 97 4.10 5.21 -2.90
CA ASP A 97 3.65 6.36 -3.68
C ASP A 97 2.82 7.32 -2.83
N GLY A 98 2.88 8.60 -3.19
CA GLY A 98 2.07 9.64 -2.58
C GLY A 98 0.64 9.65 -3.11
N GLU A 99 -0.35 9.41 -2.24
CA GLU A 99 -1.77 9.36 -2.63
C GLU A 99 -2.33 10.73 -3.02
N VAL A 100 -1.86 11.79 -2.36
CA VAL A 100 -2.29 13.18 -2.62
C VAL A 100 -1.99 13.58 -4.08
N GLY A 101 -0.93 13.04 -4.66
CA GLY A 101 -0.54 13.25 -6.06
C GLY A 101 -1.65 12.88 -7.05
N TYR A 102 -2.37 11.80 -6.80
CA TYR A 102 -3.48 11.33 -7.68
C TYR A 102 -4.66 12.31 -7.75
N LEU A 103 -4.89 13.09 -6.70
CA LEU A 103 -5.89 14.15 -6.73
C LEU A 103 -5.35 15.48 -7.29
N ARG A 104 -4.05 15.74 -7.17
CA ARG A 104 -3.43 16.98 -7.68
C ARG A 104 -3.22 16.94 -9.18
N ASP A 105 -2.88 15.79 -9.73
CA ASP A 105 -2.71 15.60 -11.17
C ASP A 105 -4.07 15.46 -11.86
N ALA A 106 -4.35 16.32 -12.85
CA ALA A 106 -5.62 16.34 -13.55
C ALA A 106 -5.88 15.07 -14.37
N GLN A 107 -4.83 14.53 -15.00
CA GLN A 107 -4.93 13.32 -15.81
C GLN A 107 -5.17 12.09 -14.93
N ALA A 108 -4.46 11.98 -13.80
CA ALA A 108 -4.70 10.94 -12.82
C ALA A 108 -6.12 11.02 -12.24
N ARG A 109 -6.61 12.22 -11.92
CA ARG A 109 -8.00 12.39 -11.45
C ARG A 109 -9.03 11.85 -12.45
N GLU A 110 -8.87 12.12 -13.73
CA GLU A 110 -9.78 11.60 -14.76
C GLU A 110 -9.68 10.10 -14.91
N GLN A 111 -8.49 9.56 -14.83
CA GLN A 111 -8.23 8.13 -14.96
C GLN A 111 -8.79 7.33 -13.78
N TYR A 112 -8.59 7.82 -12.54
CA TYR A 112 -8.96 7.08 -11.33
C TYR A 112 -10.36 7.38 -10.83
N PHE A 113 -10.92 8.53 -11.15
CA PHE A 113 -12.23 8.94 -10.65
C PHE A 113 -13.18 9.28 -11.79
N PRO A 114 -13.94 8.29 -12.32
CA PRO A 114 -14.99 8.52 -13.29
C PRO A 114 -15.93 9.67 -12.88
N GLN A 115 -16.51 10.39 -13.85
CA GLN A 115 -17.33 11.58 -13.59
C GLN A 115 -18.39 11.33 -12.51
N ARG A 116 -19.09 10.18 -12.54
CA ARG A 116 -20.09 9.82 -11.53
C ARG A 116 -19.55 9.74 -10.10
N ILE A 117 -18.30 9.36 -9.91
CA ILE A 117 -17.64 9.40 -8.60
C ILE A 117 -17.37 10.85 -8.20
N ARG A 118 -16.83 11.66 -9.12
CA ARG A 118 -16.52 13.08 -8.87
C ARG A 118 -17.78 13.91 -8.59
N ASP A 119 -18.91 13.57 -9.20
CA ASP A 119 -20.18 14.25 -8.97
C ASP A 119 -20.75 13.92 -7.58
N ARG A 120 -20.57 12.68 -7.11
CA ARG A 120 -21.34 12.13 -5.99
C ARG A 120 -20.57 12.01 -4.68
N PHE A 121 -19.25 12.11 -4.69
CA PHE A 121 -18.42 11.95 -3.51
C PHE A 121 -17.48 13.12 -3.29
N ASP A 122 -17.28 13.47 -2.04
CA ASP A 122 -16.03 14.10 -1.65
C ASP A 122 -14.95 13.03 -1.70
N ILE A 123 -13.99 13.18 -2.61
CA ILE A 123 -12.89 12.24 -2.75
C ILE A 123 -11.76 12.70 -1.83
N VAL A 124 -11.28 11.82 -0.98
CA VAL A 124 -10.21 12.11 -0.03
C VAL A 124 -9.06 11.14 -0.21
N ALA A 125 -7.89 11.68 -0.46
CA ALA A 125 -6.62 10.99 -0.42
C ALA A 125 -5.89 11.34 0.89
N VAL A 126 -5.47 10.33 1.63
CA VAL A 126 -4.70 10.47 2.88
C VAL A 126 -3.33 9.90 2.64
N GLU A 127 -2.32 10.74 2.62
CA GLU A 127 -0.93 10.31 2.41
C GLU A 127 -0.54 9.27 3.47
N PRO A 128 -0.13 8.06 3.10
CA PRO A 128 0.36 7.11 4.08
C PRO A 128 1.59 7.67 4.81
N ARG A 129 1.67 7.43 6.11
CA ARG A 129 2.82 7.85 6.89
C ARG A 129 4.12 7.31 6.30
N GLY A 130 5.13 8.16 6.18
CA GLY A 130 6.42 7.82 5.57
C GLY A 130 6.46 7.87 4.04
N THR A 131 5.38 8.34 3.39
CA THR A 131 5.36 8.59 1.95
C THR A 131 5.16 10.08 1.66
N GLY A 132 5.17 10.46 0.39
CA GLY A 132 4.92 11.83 -0.03
C GLY A 132 5.98 12.83 0.42
N ILE A 133 5.52 14.02 0.81
CA ILE A 133 6.40 15.16 1.09
C ILE A 133 6.62 15.34 2.61
N ASN A 134 5.67 14.95 3.47
CA ASN A 134 5.68 15.28 4.90
C ASN A 134 5.26 14.11 5.81
N PRO A 135 6.12 13.67 6.68
CA PRO A 135 7.59 13.62 6.55
C PRO A 135 7.98 12.41 5.71
N PRO A 136 8.79 12.58 4.67
CA PRO A 136 9.29 11.47 3.89
C PRO A 136 10.22 10.60 4.74
N LEU A 137 10.35 9.34 4.35
CA LEU A 137 11.40 8.51 4.93
C LEU A 137 12.78 9.05 4.52
N ASN A 138 13.68 9.09 5.48
CA ASN A 138 15.07 9.42 5.23
C ASN A 138 15.91 8.13 5.25
N CYS A 139 16.14 7.56 4.06
CA CYS A 139 16.98 6.38 3.85
C CYS A 139 18.24 6.82 3.09
N PRO A 140 19.34 7.14 3.78
CA PRO A 140 20.52 7.72 3.13
C PRO A 140 21.23 6.76 2.16
N ALA A 141 21.12 5.45 2.38
CA ALA A 141 21.71 4.44 1.50
C ALA A 141 20.62 3.82 0.59
N PRO A 142 20.90 3.62 -0.71
CA PRO A 142 20.02 2.86 -1.58
C PRO A 142 20.04 1.37 -1.22
N VAL A 143 19.06 0.63 -1.71
CA VAL A 143 19.10 -0.85 -1.64
C VAL A 143 20.30 -1.37 -2.41
N ASP A 144 21.06 -2.28 -1.78
CA ASP A 144 22.23 -2.89 -2.43
C ASP A 144 21.80 -3.93 -3.48
N LEU A 145 21.85 -3.53 -4.73
CA LEU A 145 21.53 -4.38 -5.87
C LEU A 145 22.64 -5.40 -6.21
N SER A 146 23.82 -5.33 -5.59
CA SER A 146 24.90 -6.31 -5.82
C SER A 146 24.60 -7.64 -5.13
N VAL A 147 23.70 -7.67 -4.14
CA VAL A 147 23.31 -8.87 -3.40
C VAL A 147 22.08 -9.53 -4.04
N SER A 148 22.24 -10.81 -4.44
CA SER A 148 21.14 -11.55 -5.08
C SER A 148 19.95 -11.77 -4.14
N ARG A 149 18.76 -11.58 -4.72
CA ARG A 149 17.49 -11.94 -4.09
C ARG A 149 17.14 -13.43 -4.21
N PHE A 150 17.96 -14.19 -4.94
CA PHE A 150 17.81 -15.63 -5.13
C PHE A 150 19.01 -16.37 -4.54
N PRO A 151 19.17 -16.38 -3.21
CA PRO A 151 20.33 -17.00 -2.57
C PRO A 151 20.40 -18.49 -2.88
N ALA A 152 21.55 -18.93 -3.42
CA ALA A 152 21.76 -20.31 -3.81
C ALA A 152 21.97 -21.24 -2.61
N ASP A 153 22.51 -20.69 -1.53
CA ASP A 153 22.90 -21.41 -0.32
C ASP A 153 22.73 -20.55 0.95
N ARG A 154 23.06 -21.14 2.10
CA ARG A 154 22.97 -20.48 3.40
C ARG A 154 23.86 -19.23 3.50
N SER A 155 25.05 -19.28 2.92
CA SER A 155 25.99 -18.14 2.97
C SER A 155 25.46 -16.94 2.20
N ALA A 156 24.94 -17.18 0.99
CA ALA A 156 24.28 -16.16 0.17
C ALA A 156 23.03 -15.59 0.86
N ALA A 157 22.22 -16.45 1.49
CA ALA A 157 21.05 -16.00 2.26
C ALA A 157 21.46 -15.16 3.48
N ALA A 158 22.53 -15.53 4.19
CA ALA A 158 23.06 -14.72 5.28
C ALA A 158 23.59 -13.35 4.79
N ALA A 159 24.20 -13.28 3.60
CA ALA A 159 24.61 -12.02 2.99
C ALA A 159 23.40 -11.12 2.68
N LEU A 160 22.33 -11.67 2.11
CA LEU A 160 21.08 -10.97 1.84
C LEU A 160 20.45 -10.43 3.13
N VAL A 161 20.35 -11.25 4.17
CA VAL A 161 19.82 -10.84 5.49
C VAL A 161 20.63 -9.68 6.07
N ARG A 162 21.96 -9.72 5.97
CA ARG A 162 22.82 -8.62 6.44
C ARG A 162 22.58 -7.34 5.64
N SER A 163 22.48 -7.43 4.32
CA SER A 163 22.21 -6.28 3.44
C SER A 163 20.86 -5.63 3.78
N ASN A 164 19.78 -6.43 3.90
CA ASN A 164 18.47 -5.93 4.28
C ASN A 164 18.46 -5.25 5.67
N ARG A 165 19.16 -5.86 6.66
CA ARG A 165 19.29 -5.26 8.00
C ARG A 165 20.05 -3.95 7.98
N HIS A 166 21.10 -3.86 7.16
CA HIS A 166 21.87 -2.62 7.01
C HIS A 166 20.99 -1.50 6.46
N PHE A 167 20.31 -1.75 5.35
CA PHE A 167 19.38 -0.81 4.75
C PHE A 167 18.29 -0.37 5.75
N ALA A 168 17.63 -1.30 6.43
CA ALA A 168 16.59 -0.99 7.40
C ALA A 168 17.13 -0.16 8.59
N LYS A 169 18.36 -0.45 9.05
CA LYS A 169 19.01 0.31 10.12
C LYS A 169 19.30 1.75 9.71
N ASP A 170 19.78 1.95 8.50
CA ASP A 170 20.07 3.29 7.97
C ASP A 170 18.80 4.11 7.81
N CYS A 171 17.73 3.49 7.27
CA CYS A 171 16.40 4.13 7.21
C CYS A 171 15.86 4.47 8.61
N ALA A 172 16.00 3.57 9.58
CA ALA A 172 15.55 3.80 10.95
C ALA A 172 16.32 4.97 11.62
N GLN A 173 17.62 5.04 11.41
CA GLN A 173 18.47 6.12 11.93
C GLN A 173 18.11 7.48 11.30
N GLY A 174 17.89 7.51 9.98
CA GLY A 174 17.54 8.72 9.27
C GLY A 174 16.11 9.21 9.55
N THR A 175 15.15 8.28 9.68
CA THR A 175 13.72 8.61 9.87
C THR A 175 13.33 8.78 11.34
N GLY A 176 14.04 8.13 12.26
CA GLY A 176 13.73 8.16 13.68
C GLY A 176 12.52 7.29 14.07
N PRO A 177 11.79 7.65 15.15
CA PRO A 177 10.74 6.80 15.74
C PRO A 177 9.61 6.39 14.77
N LEU A 178 9.32 7.20 13.76
CA LEU A 178 8.28 6.92 12.77
C LEU A 178 8.54 5.61 12.03
N PHE A 179 9.81 5.26 11.78
CA PHE A 179 10.19 4.06 11.04
C PHE A 179 9.59 2.76 11.61
N ALA A 180 9.37 2.70 12.91
CA ALA A 180 8.80 1.51 13.57
C ALA A 180 7.26 1.41 13.47
N HIS A 181 6.59 2.39 12.85
CA HIS A 181 5.14 2.53 12.86
C HIS A 181 4.56 2.85 11.47
N LEU A 182 5.07 2.18 10.43
CA LEU A 182 4.65 2.38 9.04
C LEU A 182 3.61 1.33 8.58
N ASP A 183 3.19 0.45 9.47
CA ASP A 183 2.28 -0.65 9.16
C ASP A 183 0.87 -0.19 8.74
N THR A 184 0.14 -1.07 8.00
CA THR A 184 -1.23 -0.79 7.53
C THR A 184 -2.22 -0.49 8.65
N GLY A 185 -2.02 -1.05 9.85
CA GLY A 185 -2.85 -0.75 11.01
C GLY A 185 -2.67 0.68 11.51
N SER A 186 -1.45 1.21 11.45
CA SER A 186 -1.13 2.60 11.76
C SER A 186 -1.70 3.55 10.70
N ILE A 187 -1.56 3.20 9.40
CA ILE A 187 -2.15 3.95 8.28
C ILE A 187 -3.69 4.01 8.41
N ALA A 188 -4.34 2.89 8.70
CA ALA A 188 -5.79 2.84 8.89
C ALA A 188 -6.27 3.73 10.05
N ARG A 189 -5.47 3.84 11.12
CA ARG A 189 -5.78 4.75 12.24
C ARG A 189 -5.61 6.22 11.87
N ASP A 190 -4.62 6.55 11.06
CA ASP A 190 -4.48 7.90 10.49
C ASP A 190 -5.69 8.27 9.65
N MET A 191 -6.15 7.35 8.80
CA MET A 191 -7.35 7.56 7.99
C MET A 191 -8.60 7.77 8.85
N ASP A 192 -8.77 7.04 9.96
CA ASP A 192 -9.90 7.27 10.87
C ASP A 192 -9.80 8.60 11.62
N ALA A 193 -8.60 9.06 11.93
CA ALA A 193 -8.38 10.40 12.48
C ALA A 193 -8.75 11.48 11.46
N VAL A 194 -8.43 11.29 10.17
CA VAL A 194 -8.86 12.18 9.08
C VAL A 194 -10.39 12.15 8.93
N ARG A 195 -11.02 10.97 8.92
CA ARG A 195 -12.50 10.85 8.93
C ARG A 195 -13.12 11.66 10.08
N THR A 196 -12.54 11.55 11.26
CA THR A 196 -13.01 12.27 12.45
C THR A 196 -12.85 13.79 12.29
N ALA A 197 -11.72 14.24 11.75
CA ALA A 197 -11.44 15.66 11.47
C ALA A 197 -12.37 16.24 10.40
N LEU A 198 -12.84 15.40 9.46
CA LEU A 198 -13.83 15.75 8.45
C LEU A 198 -15.26 15.79 9.02
N GLY A 199 -15.50 15.30 10.26
CA GLY A 199 -16.82 15.18 10.83
C GLY A 199 -17.68 14.06 10.24
N GLU A 200 -17.08 13.14 9.47
CA GLU A 200 -17.82 12.07 8.80
C GLU A 200 -18.12 10.91 9.74
N ARG A 201 -19.36 10.47 9.75
CA ARG A 201 -19.78 9.30 10.56
C ARG A 201 -19.27 8.00 9.93
N THR A 202 -19.39 7.88 8.62
CA THR A 202 -18.97 6.72 7.84
C THR A 202 -18.31 7.19 6.54
N ILE A 203 -17.44 6.33 5.99
CA ILE A 203 -16.80 6.56 4.69
C ILE A 203 -17.11 5.40 3.74
N SER A 204 -17.03 5.67 2.42
CA SER A 204 -16.82 4.63 1.43
C SER A 204 -15.33 4.47 1.18
N PHE A 205 -14.89 3.26 0.82
CA PHE A 205 -13.48 2.97 0.60
C PHE A 205 -13.27 2.34 -0.78
N LEU A 206 -12.31 2.85 -1.52
CA LEU A 206 -11.79 2.27 -2.76
C LEU A 206 -10.30 1.98 -2.54
N GLY A 207 -9.94 0.70 -2.44
CA GLY A 207 -8.57 0.25 -2.30
C GLY A 207 -8.13 -0.59 -3.48
N LEU A 208 -7.00 -0.23 -4.09
CA LEU A 208 -6.41 -0.97 -5.20
C LEU A 208 -5.11 -1.65 -4.74
N SER A 209 -4.85 -2.89 -5.15
CA SER A 209 -3.56 -3.55 -4.88
C SER A 209 -3.21 -3.56 -3.37
N TYR A 210 -2.05 -3.04 -2.97
CA TYR A 210 -1.73 -2.84 -1.54
C TYR A 210 -2.83 -2.08 -0.78
N GLY A 211 -3.52 -1.15 -1.41
CA GLY A 211 -4.65 -0.43 -0.81
C GLY A 211 -5.77 -1.35 -0.32
N THR A 212 -5.83 -2.59 -0.83
CA THR A 212 -6.74 -3.61 -0.30
C THR A 212 -6.33 -4.12 1.09
N MET A 213 -5.03 -4.09 1.42
CA MET A 213 -4.54 -4.39 2.77
C MET A 213 -4.91 -3.28 3.76
N VAL A 214 -4.79 -2.03 3.33
CA VAL A 214 -5.24 -0.86 4.12
C VAL A 214 -6.74 -0.92 4.37
N ALA A 215 -7.54 -1.19 3.32
CA ALA A 215 -8.98 -1.35 3.40
C ALA A 215 -9.40 -2.47 4.38
N GLN A 216 -8.72 -3.63 4.33
CA GLN A 216 -8.93 -4.73 5.26
C GLN A 216 -8.64 -4.31 6.71
N SER A 217 -7.50 -3.65 6.94
CA SER A 217 -7.12 -3.14 8.26
C SER A 217 -8.12 -2.12 8.79
N TYR A 218 -8.60 -1.21 7.93
CA TYR A 218 -9.61 -0.22 8.29
C TYR A 218 -10.94 -0.88 8.66
N ALA A 219 -11.38 -1.87 7.88
CA ALA A 219 -12.62 -2.60 8.13
C ALA A 219 -12.60 -3.38 9.46
N GLU A 220 -11.46 -3.99 9.81
CA GLU A 220 -11.29 -4.72 11.06
C GLU A 220 -11.24 -3.79 12.28
N LEU A 221 -10.52 -2.67 12.16
CA LEU A 221 -10.40 -1.69 13.25
C LEU A 221 -11.67 -0.87 13.46
N TYR A 222 -12.38 -0.53 12.39
CA TYR A 222 -13.48 0.42 12.39
C TYR A 222 -14.70 -0.07 11.59
N PRO A 223 -15.22 -1.28 11.85
CA PRO A 223 -16.28 -1.86 11.02
C PRO A 223 -17.55 -1.00 10.95
N ALA A 224 -17.89 -0.30 12.02
CA ALA A 224 -19.06 0.59 12.07
C ALA A 224 -18.86 1.93 11.31
N ARG A 225 -17.66 2.19 10.78
CA ARG A 225 -17.32 3.42 10.05
C ARG A 225 -17.33 3.25 8.55
N VAL A 226 -17.62 2.08 8.04
CA VAL A 226 -17.66 1.77 6.61
C VAL A 226 -19.10 1.78 6.12
N ARG A 227 -19.36 2.58 5.06
CA ARG A 227 -20.63 2.60 4.33
C ARG A 227 -20.64 1.60 3.17
N ALA A 228 -19.56 1.59 2.38
CA ALA A 228 -19.35 0.71 1.23
C ALA A 228 -17.85 0.50 1.02
N MET A 229 -17.47 -0.67 0.48
CA MET A 229 -16.07 -0.99 0.25
C MET A 229 -15.90 -1.73 -1.07
N VAL A 230 -15.01 -1.21 -1.90
CA VAL A 230 -14.51 -1.86 -3.13
C VAL A 230 -13.03 -2.12 -2.93
N VAL A 231 -12.59 -3.35 -3.19
CA VAL A 231 -11.19 -3.76 -3.17
C VAL A 231 -10.86 -4.46 -4.48
N ASP A 232 -9.89 -3.92 -5.20
CA ASP A 232 -9.51 -4.32 -6.55
C ASP A 232 -8.06 -4.79 -6.58
N GLY A 233 -7.82 -5.99 -7.10
CA GLY A 233 -6.50 -6.60 -7.00
C GLY A 233 -6.20 -7.01 -5.55
N VAL A 234 -7.00 -7.93 -5.03
CA VAL A 234 -7.07 -8.24 -3.59
C VAL A 234 -5.86 -9.03 -3.11
N VAL A 235 -5.18 -8.53 -2.07
CA VAL A 235 -4.14 -9.28 -1.36
C VAL A 235 -4.76 -10.16 -0.27
N ASP A 236 -4.44 -11.46 -0.27
CA ASP A 236 -4.84 -12.39 0.79
C ASP A 236 -3.81 -12.39 1.94
N ARG A 237 -4.11 -11.63 3.00
CA ARG A 237 -3.26 -11.51 4.18
C ARG A 237 -3.19 -12.79 5.05
N SER A 238 -3.97 -13.81 4.74
CA SER A 238 -3.95 -15.09 5.48
C SER A 238 -2.84 -16.04 5.03
N LEU A 239 -2.21 -15.74 3.90
CA LEU A 239 -1.16 -16.58 3.32
C LEU A 239 0.20 -16.32 3.97
N THR A 240 1.01 -17.37 4.01
CA THR A 240 2.43 -17.22 4.33
C THR A 240 3.18 -16.62 3.15
N TRP A 241 4.28 -15.90 3.41
CA TRP A 241 5.16 -15.34 2.38
C TRP A 241 5.51 -16.35 1.28
N ARG A 242 5.80 -17.60 1.67
CA ARG A 242 6.18 -18.69 0.76
C ARG A 242 5.05 -19.03 -0.21
N ARG A 243 3.83 -19.15 0.32
CA ARG A 243 2.66 -19.47 -0.52
C ARG A 243 2.27 -18.31 -1.42
N MET A 244 2.40 -17.07 -0.96
CA MET A 244 2.23 -15.89 -1.80
C MET A 244 3.20 -15.90 -2.97
N ALA A 245 4.50 -16.10 -2.70
CA ALA A 245 5.54 -16.13 -3.72
C ALA A 245 5.36 -17.25 -4.77
N GLU A 246 4.94 -18.46 -4.34
CA GLU A 246 4.64 -19.56 -5.28
C GLU A 246 3.47 -19.24 -6.23
N ILE A 247 2.36 -18.74 -5.66
CA ILE A 247 1.17 -18.41 -6.44
C ILE A 247 1.49 -17.30 -7.44
N ASP A 248 2.24 -16.30 -6.99
CA ASP A 248 2.59 -15.14 -7.78
C ASP A 248 3.58 -15.50 -8.90
N ALA A 249 4.63 -16.28 -8.61
CA ALA A 249 5.55 -16.75 -9.63
C ALA A 249 4.85 -17.55 -10.76
N ALA A 250 3.83 -18.33 -10.43
CA ALA A 250 3.01 -19.04 -11.43
C ALA A 250 2.15 -18.08 -12.26
N ALA A 251 1.62 -17.02 -11.64
CA ALA A 251 0.84 -16.00 -12.37
C ALA A 251 1.72 -15.16 -13.29
N VAL A 252 2.93 -14.82 -12.88
CA VAL A 252 3.92 -14.15 -13.73
C VAL A 252 4.30 -15.02 -14.93
N GLU A 253 4.46 -16.34 -14.73
CA GLU A 253 4.72 -17.30 -15.84
C GLU A 253 3.56 -17.36 -16.84
N ASP A 254 2.31 -17.34 -16.36
CA ASP A 254 1.13 -17.21 -17.24
C ASP A 254 1.17 -15.88 -18.00
N GLY A 255 1.46 -14.77 -17.31
CA GLY A 255 1.60 -13.44 -17.90
C GLY A 255 2.66 -13.38 -19.01
N VAL A 256 3.82 -14.00 -18.81
CA VAL A 256 4.86 -14.14 -19.85
C VAL A 256 4.31 -14.90 -21.07
N GLY A 257 3.58 -16.00 -20.84
CA GLY A 257 2.97 -16.77 -21.93
C GLY A 257 1.91 -15.98 -22.69
N ARG A 258 1.15 -15.13 -22.01
CA ARG A 258 0.14 -14.26 -22.62
C ARG A 258 0.78 -13.13 -23.43
N PHE A 259 1.82 -12.51 -22.90
CA PHE A 259 2.62 -11.51 -23.61
C PHE A 259 3.26 -12.08 -24.87
N ALA A 260 3.79 -13.31 -24.82
CA ALA A 260 4.33 -13.99 -25.99
C ALA A 260 3.26 -14.19 -27.09
N ARG A 261 2.08 -14.67 -26.72
CA ARG A 261 0.95 -14.82 -27.67
C ARG A 261 0.53 -13.47 -28.25
N TRP A 262 0.36 -12.47 -27.40
CA TRP A 262 0.04 -11.11 -27.84
C TRP A 262 1.07 -10.61 -28.88
N SER A 263 2.35 -10.85 -28.64
CA SER A 263 3.41 -10.44 -29.58
C SER A 263 3.32 -11.15 -30.92
N ASP A 264 2.96 -12.45 -30.93
CA ASP A 264 2.77 -13.23 -32.16
C ASP A 264 1.52 -12.82 -32.93
N GLU A 265 0.45 -12.44 -32.24
CA GLU A 265 -0.81 -12.01 -32.84
C GLU A 265 -0.77 -10.54 -33.29
N ASN A 266 0.20 -9.74 -32.81
CA ASN A 266 0.34 -8.31 -33.07
C ASN A 266 1.52 -8.03 -34.01
N ALA A 267 1.27 -7.99 -35.32
CA ALA A 267 2.31 -7.78 -36.34
C ALA A 267 3.19 -6.54 -36.13
N PRO A 268 2.72 -5.41 -35.58
CA PRO A 268 3.57 -4.27 -35.22
C PRO A 268 4.55 -4.52 -34.06
N SER A 269 4.35 -5.57 -33.24
CA SER A 269 5.23 -5.83 -32.10
C SER A 269 6.69 -6.03 -32.54
N ALA A 270 7.61 -5.38 -31.82
CA ALA A 270 9.04 -5.54 -32.04
C ALA A 270 9.55 -6.98 -31.82
N LEU A 271 8.73 -7.85 -31.22
CA LEU A 271 9.03 -9.25 -30.96
C LEU A 271 8.12 -10.20 -31.78
N HIS A 272 7.36 -9.69 -32.78
CA HIS A 272 6.52 -10.51 -33.64
C HIS A 272 7.35 -11.62 -34.32
N GLY A 273 6.86 -12.86 -34.26
CA GLY A 273 7.53 -14.04 -34.79
C GLY A 273 8.82 -14.46 -34.05
N GLN A 274 9.10 -13.89 -32.86
CA GLN A 274 10.24 -14.26 -32.04
C GLN A 274 9.84 -15.23 -30.92
N ASP A 275 10.75 -16.11 -30.54
CA ASP A 275 10.63 -16.89 -29.30
C ASP A 275 10.88 -15.96 -28.09
N VAL A 276 9.80 -15.34 -27.57
CA VAL A 276 9.87 -14.43 -26.43
C VAL A 276 10.44 -15.10 -25.19
N ARG A 277 10.10 -16.37 -24.93
CA ARG A 277 10.61 -17.11 -23.76
C ARG A 277 12.09 -17.39 -23.89
N GLY A 278 12.54 -17.80 -25.09
CA GLY A 278 13.96 -18.00 -25.41
C GLY A 278 14.74 -16.69 -25.30
N LEU A 279 14.19 -15.58 -25.78
CA LEU A 279 14.78 -14.25 -25.65
C LEU A 279 14.98 -13.86 -24.18
N LEU A 280 13.95 -13.98 -23.35
CA LEU A 280 14.04 -13.69 -21.91
C LEU A 280 15.09 -14.57 -21.22
N THR A 281 15.08 -15.88 -21.49
CA THR A 281 16.07 -16.80 -20.96
C THR A 281 17.49 -16.38 -21.35
N SER A 282 17.71 -16.00 -22.61
CA SER A 282 19.00 -15.52 -23.11
C SER A 282 19.44 -14.23 -22.41
N LEU A 283 18.53 -13.26 -22.24
CA LEU A 283 18.85 -12.01 -21.53
C LEU A 283 19.28 -12.27 -20.08
N LEU A 284 18.58 -13.17 -19.36
CA LEU A 284 18.93 -13.51 -17.98
C LEU A 284 20.31 -14.22 -17.91
N HIS A 285 20.66 -15.09 -18.85
CA HIS A 285 21.99 -15.70 -18.91
C HIS A 285 23.09 -14.67 -19.22
N ARG A 286 22.83 -13.77 -20.17
CA ARG A 286 23.77 -12.68 -20.51
C ARG A 286 23.99 -11.74 -19.32
N ALA A 287 22.97 -11.53 -18.50
CA ALA A 287 23.11 -10.77 -17.25
C ALA A 287 23.96 -11.51 -16.20
N ASP A 288 23.81 -12.85 -16.07
CA ASP A 288 24.69 -13.65 -15.20
C ASP A 288 26.16 -13.51 -15.63
N ASP A 289 26.43 -13.55 -16.93
CA ASP A 289 27.77 -13.39 -17.50
C ASP A 289 28.30 -11.95 -17.38
N GLY A 290 27.46 -11.01 -16.93
CA GLY A 290 27.78 -9.58 -16.80
C GLY A 290 27.90 -8.88 -18.14
N ALA A 291 27.29 -9.43 -19.19
CA ALA A 291 27.30 -8.83 -20.54
C ALA A 291 26.29 -7.66 -20.60
N ILE A 292 25.18 -7.72 -19.87
CA ILE A 292 24.20 -6.63 -19.83
C ILE A 292 24.62 -5.58 -18.81
N LYS A 293 24.62 -4.32 -19.23
CA LYS A 293 25.08 -3.20 -18.41
C LYS A 293 24.06 -2.05 -18.38
N ASP A 294 24.14 -1.29 -17.30
CA ASP A 294 23.51 0.01 -17.11
C ASP A 294 24.67 1.01 -16.93
N ALA A 295 25.02 1.75 -17.97
CA ALA A 295 26.31 2.43 -18.09
C ALA A 295 27.47 1.45 -17.83
N ASP A 296 28.27 1.70 -16.78
CA ASP A 296 29.39 0.82 -16.40
C ASP A 296 29.04 -0.28 -15.41
N ARG A 297 27.82 -0.22 -14.84
CA ARG A 297 27.33 -1.17 -13.82
C ARG A 297 26.84 -2.46 -14.49
N ARG A 298 27.20 -3.59 -13.92
CA ARG A 298 26.61 -4.87 -14.31
C ARG A 298 25.16 -4.95 -13.81
N VAL A 299 24.27 -5.34 -14.71
CA VAL A 299 22.86 -5.58 -14.42
C VAL A 299 22.68 -7.04 -13.96
N ARG A 300 21.92 -7.26 -12.94
CA ARG A 300 21.60 -8.61 -12.48
C ARG A 300 20.36 -9.16 -13.19
N PRO A 301 20.25 -10.50 -13.31
CA PRO A 301 19.05 -11.12 -13.88
C PRO A 301 17.75 -10.68 -13.21
N GLU A 302 17.77 -10.46 -11.90
CA GLU A 302 16.60 -10.03 -11.14
C GLU A 302 16.09 -8.65 -11.54
N GLU A 303 16.95 -7.74 -12.00
CA GLU A 303 16.57 -6.41 -12.47
C GLU A 303 15.81 -6.49 -13.80
N ILE A 304 16.26 -7.38 -14.70
CA ILE A 304 15.55 -7.67 -15.96
C ILE A 304 14.20 -8.32 -15.66
N ALA A 305 14.18 -9.32 -14.78
CA ALA A 305 12.95 -10.00 -14.40
C ALA A 305 11.93 -9.05 -13.74
N HIS A 306 12.40 -8.13 -12.89
CA HIS A 306 11.58 -7.05 -12.33
C HIS A 306 10.98 -6.16 -13.42
N ALA A 307 11.79 -5.69 -14.36
CA ALA A 307 11.33 -4.84 -15.45
C ALA A 307 10.25 -5.54 -16.31
N VAL A 308 10.46 -6.83 -16.60
CA VAL A 308 9.45 -7.63 -17.31
C VAL A 308 8.17 -7.74 -16.50
N ASN A 309 8.25 -8.10 -15.20
CA ASN A 309 7.09 -8.20 -14.32
C ASN A 309 6.28 -6.91 -14.27
N THR A 310 6.96 -5.75 -14.15
CA THR A 310 6.31 -4.43 -14.18
C THR A 310 5.60 -4.19 -15.53
N GLY A 311 6.26 -4.50 -16.64
CA GLY A 311 5.67 -4.35 -17.98
C GLY A 311 4.47 -5.26 -18.25
N LEU A 312 4.35 -6.39 -17.53
CA LEU A 312 3.20 -7.31 -17.64
C LEU A 312 1.96 -6.85 -16.86
N GLN A 313 2.08 -5.84 -15.98
CA GLN A 313 0.96 -5.39 -15.15
C GLN A 313 -0.17 -4.71 -15.93
N THR A 314 0.08 -4.25 -17.15
CA THR A 314 -0.97 -3.74 -18.03
C THR A 314 -0.65 -3.96 -19.50
N PRO A 315 -1.60 -4.41 -20.33
CA PRO A 315 -1.44 -4.53 -21.78
C PRO A 315 -1.03 -3.23 -22.47
N LYS A 316 -1.34 -2.07 -21.89
CA LYS A 316 -0.91 -0.76 -22.41
C LYS A 316 0.62 -0.62 -22.50
N PHE A 317 1.36 -1.41 -21.72
CA PHE A 317 2.83 -1.41 -21.73
C PHE A 317 3.45 -2.44 -22.66
N TYR A 318 2.66 -3.36 -23.24
CA TYR A 318 3.19 -4.49 -24.00
C TYR A 318 4.04 -4.05 -25.20
N GLU A 319 3.59 -3.03 -25.95
CA GLU A 319 4.38 -2.52 -27.10
C GLU A 319 5.70 -1.89 -26.65
N MET A 320 5.67 -1.11 -25.58
CA MET A 320 6.87 -0.49 -25.00
C MET A 320 7.81 -1.56 -24.44
N LEU A 321 7.28 -2.57 -23.75
CA LEU A 321 8.05 -3.69 -23.21
C LEU A 321 8.70 -4.51 -24.34
N ALA A 322 7.96 -4.83 -25.41
CA ALA A 322 8.48 -5.56 -26.57
C ALA A 322 9.64 -4.80 -27.23
N THR A 323 9.47 -3.49 -27.42
CA THR A 323 10.50 -2.62 -27.98
C THR A 323 11.73 -2.54 -27.07
N ALA A 324 11.53 -2.41 -25.76
CA ALA A 324 12.61 -2.36 -24.78
C ALA A 324 13.41 -3.66 -24.74
N LEU A 325 12.74 -4.81 -24.69
CA LEU A 325 13.36 -6.13 -24.72
C LEU A 325 14.18 -6.35 -26.00
N ARG A 326 13.63 -5.96 -27.16
CA ARG A 326 14.35 -6.06 -28.45
C ARG A 326 15.62 -5.23 -28.44
N LYS A 327 15.53 -3.95 -28.04
CA LYS A 327 16.68 -3.06 -27.96
C LYS A 327 17.75 -3.56 -27.01
N THR A 328 17.35 -4.02 -25.81
CA THR A 328 18.28 -4.60 -24.82
C THR A 328 18.97 -5.86 -25.38
N ALA A 329 18.23 -6.70 -26.11
CA ALA A 329 18.80 -7.90 -26.73
C ALA A 329 19.82 -7.58 -27.80
N ASP A 330 19.64 -6.52 -28.58
CA ASP A 330 20.52 -6.12 -29.67
C ASP A 330 21.79 -5.41 -29.18
N SER A 331 21.70 -4.62 -28.10
CA SER A 331 22.78 -3.75 -27.64
C SER A 331 23.51 -4.22 -26.37
N ASN A 332 22.94 -5.12 -25.57
CA ASN A 332 23.36 -5.41 -24.20
C ASN A 332 23.23 -4.21 -23.23
N ASP A 333 22.50 -3.18 -23.62
CA ASP A 333 22.22 -2.01 -22.79
C ASP A 333 20.89 -2.15 -22.07
N PHE A 334 20.88 -1.93 -20.75
CA PHE A 334 19.69 -2.00 -19.90
C PHE A 334 18.81 -0.74 -19.99
N ALA A 335 19.36 0.39 -20.45
CA ALA A 335 18.64 1.67 -20.48
C ALA A 335 17.23 1.60 -21.10
N PRO A 336 16.95 0.79 -22.16
CA PRO A 336 15.59 0.65 -22.66
C PRO A 336 14.59 0.05 -21.66
N LEU A 337 15.06 -0.81 -20.73
CA LEU A 337 14.24 -1.43 -19.67
C LEU A 337 14.16 -0.59 -18.39
N ALA A 338 15.00 0.44 -18.24
CA ALA A 338 15.06 1.28 -17.04
C ALA A 338 13.70 1.93 -16.64
N PRO A 339 12.81 2.31 -17.58
CA PRO A 339 11.48 2.83 -17.21
C PRO A 339 10.60 1.84 -16.45
N PHE A 340 10.89 0.55 -16.52
CA PHE A 340 10.19 -0.52 -15.79
C PHE A 340 10.93 -0.95 -14.52
N ALA A 341 12.13 -0.40 -14.25
CA ALA A 341 12.96 -0.80 -13.12
C ALA A 341 12.85 0.19 -11.98
N ALA A 342 12.20 -0.21 -10.90
CA ALA A 342 11.99 0.64 -9.72
C ALA A 342 13.20 0.81 -8.81
N ALA A 343 14.28 0.08 -9.04
CA ALA A 343 15.39 -0.06 -8.08
C ALA A 343 16.15 1.24 -7.74
N ASN A 344 16.01 2.27 -8.56
CA ASN A 344 16.60 3.61 -8.33
C ASN A 344 15.56 4.66 -7.91
N ASN A 345 14.31 4.26 -7.68
CA ASN A 345 13.25 5.16 -7.28
C ASN A 345 13.33 5.42 -5.77
N PRO A 346 13.34 6.68 -5.28
CA PRO A 346 13.22 7.02 -3.86
C PRO A 346 12.01 6.36 -3.18
N GLU A 347 10.93 6.16 -3.91
CA GLU A 347 9.70 5.50 -3.46
C GLU A 347 9.94 4.03 -3.10
N TYR A 348 10.96 3.38 -3.69
CA TYR A 348 11.31 2.00 -3.36
C TYR A 348 11.76 1.83 -1.89
N ALA A 349 12.39 2.84 -1.30
CA ALA A 349 12.72 2.84 0.12
C ALA A 349 11.45 2.86 1.00
N SER A 350 10.47 3.68 0.64
CA SER A 350 9.15 3.75 1.29
C SER A 350 8.39 2.44 1.10
N TYR A 351 8.33 1.94 -0.14
CA TYR A 351 7.75 0.63 -0.46
C TYR A 351 8.29 -0.47 0.46
N ARG A 352 9.63 -0.61 0.50
CA ARG A 352 10.29 -1.64 1.30
C ARG A 352 10.03 -1.47 2.80
N SER A 353 10.07 -0.25 3.29
CA SER A 353 9.90 0.05 4.72
C SER A 353 8.49 -0.19 5.23
N ILE A 354 7.48 0.02 4.38
CA ILE A 354 6.08 -0.23 4.69
C ILE A 354 5.77 -1.73 4.56
N ILE A 355 6.03 -2.31 3.39
CA ILE A 355 5.59 -3.68 3.10
C ILE A 355 6.25 -4.72 4.02
N CYS A 356 7.51 -4.51 4.42
CA CYS A 356 8.23 -5.41 5.32
C CYS A 356 7.72 -5.39 6.77
N GLN A 357 6.93 -4.40 7.16
CA GLN A 357 6.24 -4.43 8.43
C GLN A 357 4.98 -5.31 8.38
N ASP A 358 4.26 -5.30 7.27
CA ASP A 358 2.99 -6.01 7.11
C ASP A 358 3.15 -7.45 6.61
N ILE A 359 4.10 -7.70 5.71
CA ILE A 359 4.43 -9.02 5.18
C ILE A 359 5.84 -9.38 5.66
N PRO A 360 5.97 -9.95 6.84
CA PRO A 360 7.28 -10.28 7.38
C PRO A 360 7.96 -11.34 6.51
N GLY A 361 9.23 -11.14 6.22
CA GLY A 361 10.08 -12.14 5.59
C GLY A 361 10.25 -13.39 6.47
N PRO A 362 10.89 -14.43 5.95
CA PRO A 362 11.12 -15.66 6.69
C PRO A 362 11.95 -15.43 7.96
N ALA A 363 11.50 -15.97 9.10
CA ALA A 363 12.23 -15.88 10.36
C ALA A 363 13.61 -16.57 10.25
N ASP A 364 13.63 -17.77 9.65
CA ASP A 364 14.84 -18.56 9.42
C ASP A 364 15.33 -18.43 7.97
N ALA A 365 15.48 -17.19 7.51
CA ALA A 365 15.79 -16.87 6.11
C ALA A 365 17.02 -17.61 5.56
N GLU A 366 18.06 -17.74 6.37
CA GLU A 366 19.31 -18.38 5.95
C GLU A 366 19.13 -19.86 5.55
N THR A 367 18.15 -20.54 6.15
CA THR A 367 17.86 -21.95 5.86
C THR A 367 16.70 -22.14 4.92
N THR A 368 15.70 -21.26 4.97
CA THR A 368 14.44 -21.43 4.24
C THR A 368 14.45 -20.83 2.83
N LEU A 369 15.12 -19.69 2.61
CA LEU A 369 15.20 -19.05 1.30
C LEU A 369 15.83 -19.93 0.21
N PRO A 370 16.99 -20.61 0.43
CA PRO A 370 17.59 -21.46 -0.61
C PRO A 370 16.68 -22.61 -1.06
N ALA A 371 15.85 -23.14 -0.14
CA ALA A 371 14.85 -24.15 -0.48
C ALA A 371 13.71 -23.55 -1.29
N ALA A 372 13.18 -22.39 -0.86
CA ALA A 372 12.08 -21.70 -1.54
C ALA A 372 12.46 -21.19 -2.94
N VAL A 373 13.72 -20.82 -3.20
CA VAL A 373 14.22 -20.49 -4.54
C VAL A 373 13.92 -21.61 -5.54
N ARG A 374 14.11 -22.87 -5.16
CA ARG A 374 13.81 -23.99 -6.06
C ARG A 374 12.34 -24.12 -6.38
N GLU A 375 11.48 -23.81 -5.43
CA GLU A 375 10.01 -23.89 -5.59
C GLU A 375 9.49 -22.79 -6.47
N VAL A 376 9.87 -21.53 -6.25
CA VAL A 376 9.44 -20.42 -7.09
C VAL A 376 10.00 -20.53 -8.51
N ARG A 377 11.22 -21.05 -8.69
CA ARG A 377 11.79 -21.33 -10.02
C ARG A 377 11.03 -22.43 -10.78
N LYS A 378 10.47 -23.40 -10.06
CA LYS A 378 9.59 -24.41 -10.64
C LYS A 378 8.23 -23.82 -11.03
N ALA A 379 7.70 -22.90 -10.23
CA ALA A 379 6.42 -22.23 -10.47
C ALA A 379 6.50 -21.23 -11.64
N GLY A 380 7.59 -20.49 -11.78
CA GLY A 380 7.80 -19.49 -12.83
C GLY A 380 9.20 -19.62 -13.48
N PRO A 381 9.41 -20.63 -14.34
CA PRO A 381 10.75 -20.96 -14.87
C PRO A 381 11.35 -19.88 -15.76
N THR A 382 10.56 -19.17 -16.57
CA THR A 382 11.06 -18.22 -17.58
C THR A 382 11.80 -17.05 -16.92
N LEU A 383 11.23 -16.46 -15.85
CA LEU A 383 11.86 -15.40 -15.06
C LEU A 383 12.54 -15.94 -13.80
N ARG A 384 12.89 -17.24 -13.79
CA ARG A 384 13.60 -17.91 -12.68
C ARG A 384 12.93 -17.79 -11.32
N GLY A 385 11.59 -17.69 -11.30
CA GLY A 385 10.79 -17.56 -10.09
C GLY A 385 10.64 -16.13 -9.59
N TYR A 386 11.06 -15.13 -10.37
CA TYR A 386 10.84 -13.74 -10.01
C TYR A 386 9.33 -13.44 -10.00
N SER A 387 8.90 -12.79 -8.94
CA SER A 387 7.57 -12.21 -8.77
C SER A 387 7.63 -11.13 -7.69
N GLU A 388 6.60 -10.30 -7.57
CA GLU A 388 6.56 -9.25 -6.55
C GLU A 388 6.61 -9.83 -5.13
N PHE A 389 5.81 -10.87 -4.85
CA PHE A 389 5.83 -11.50 -3.52
C PHE A 389 7.10 -12.29 -3.22
N TRP A 390 7.85 -12.74 -4.24
CA TRP A 390 9.21 -13.22 -4.02
C TRP A 390 10.16 -12.08 -3.64
N ASP A 391 10.08 -10.94 -4.33
CA ASP A 391 10.89 -9.76 -4.01
C ASP A 391 10.59 -9.26 -2.59
N ILE A 392 9.32 -9.24 -2.17
CA ILE A 392 8.92 -8.93 -0.80
C ILE A 392 9.54 -9.93 0.17
N ALA A 393 9.34 -11.22 -0.03
CA ALA A 393 9.81 -12.26 0.88
C ALA A 393 11.34 -12.22 1.09
N SER A 394 12.09 -12.10 0.00
CA SER A 394 13.55 -12.05 0.01
C SER A 394 14.07 -10.72 0.57
N GLY A 395 13.46 -9.61 0.17
CA GLY A 395 13.85 -8.27 0.60
C GLY A 395 13.46 -7.93 2.04
N CYS A 396 12.45 -8.59 2.59
CA CYS A 396 12.06 -8.43 4.00
C CYS A 396 12.74 -9.45 4.93
N ALA A 397 13.57 -10.35 4.39
CA ALA A 397 14.33 -11.30 5.19
C ALA A 397 15.28 -10.58 6.16
N GLY A 398 15.09 -10.81 7.45
CA GLY A 398 15.88 -10.16 8.50
C GLY A 398 15.49 -8.73 8.83
N TRP A 399 14.34 -8.25 8.34
CA TRP A 399 13.84 -6.91 8.68
C TRP A 399 13.65 -6.77 10.20
N PRO A 400 14.15 -5.68 10.82
CA PRO A 400 14.21 -5.58 12.29
C PRO A 400 12.88 -5.16 12.93
N VAL A 401 11.94 -4.64 12.16
CA VAL A 401 10.64 -4.17 12.63
C VAL A 401 9.55 -5.04 12.06
N SER A 402 8.61 -5.44 12.89
CA SER A 402 7.43 -6.19 12.47
C SER A 402 6.17 -5.51 12.99
N SER A 403 5.13 -5.48 12.17
CA SER A 403 3.79 -5.10 12.56
C SER A 403 3.25 -6.04 13.67
N PRO A 404 2.39 -5.56 14.56
CA PRO A 404 1.58 -6.41 15.41
C PRO A 404 0.62 -7.30 14.60
N TRP A 405 0.35 -6.95 13.34
CA TRP A 405 -0.47 -7.73 12.43
C TRP A 405 0.26 -9.00 12.01
N LYS A 406 -0.30 -10.15 12.43
CA LYS A 406 0.16 -11.46 11.97
C LYS A 406 -0.69 -11.89 10.78
N PRO A 407 -0.20 -12.75 9.88
CA PRO A 407 -1.03 -13.36 8.86
C PRO A 407 -2.30 -13.96 9.47
N HIS A 408 -3.46 -13.50 9.02
CA HIS A 408 -4.76 -13.97 9.49
C HIS A 408 -5.83 -13.77 8.41
N THR A 409 -6.88 -14.54 8.53
CA THR A 409 -8.07 -14.39 7.67
C THR A 409 -8.75 -13.06 7.95
N TRP A 410 -9.11 -12.34 6.89
CA TRP A 410 -9.87 -11.11 7.02
C TRP A 410 -11.19 -11.35 7.74
N HIS A 411 -11.41 -10.62 8.82
CA HIS A 411 -12.55 -10.82 9.71
C HIS A 411 -13.30 -9.53 9.97
N VAL A 412 -14.59 -9.52 9.66
CA VAL A 412 -15.50 -8.40 9.97
C VAL A 412 -16.80 -8.94 10.57
N PRO A 413 -17.53 -8.14 11.37
CA PRO A 413 -18.83 -8.52 11.91
C PRO A 413 -19.83 -8.86 10.80
N THR A 414 -20.82 -9.70 11.09
CA THR A 414 -21.91 -10.05 10.16
C THR A 414 -22.76 -8.85 9.73
N THR A 415 -22.75 -7.78 10.52
CA THR A 415 -23.42 -6.50 10.22
C THR A 415 -22.61 -5.59 9.29
N PHE A 416 -21.39 -6.00 8.92
CA PHE A 416 -20.55 -5.23 7.99
C PHE A 416 -21.22 -5.17 6.61
N PRO A 417 -21.17 -4.00 5.93
CA PRO A 417 -21.73 -3.91 4.58
C PRO A 417 -21.06 -4.90 3.63
N PRO A 418 -21.79 -5.40 2.63
CA PRO A 418 -21.18 -6.29 1.63
C PRO A 418 -19.98 -5.65 0.98
N VAL A 419 -18.91 -6.42 0.76
CA VAL A 419 -17.68 -5.96 0.08
C VAL A 419 -17.70 -6.39 -1.37
N LEU A 420 -17.40 -5.47 -2.27
CA LEU A 420 -17.19 -5.80 -3.68
C LEU A 420 -15.70 -6.07 -3.93
N LEU A 421 -15.38 -7.31 -4.25
CA LEU A 421 -14.03 -7.76 -4.62
C LEU A 421 -13.92 -7.74 -6.15
N LEU A 422 -12.85 -7.16 -6.67
CA LEU A 422 -12.53 -7.19 -8.10
C LEU A 422 -11.22 -7.97 -8.30
N SER A 423 -11.15 -8.81 -9.34
CA SER A 423 -9.96 -9.61 -9.62
C SER A 423 -9.86 -9.96 -11.11
N GLY A 424 -8.72 -9.69 -11.72
CA GLY A 424 -8.39 -10.15 -13.08
C GLY A 424 -8.21 -11.67 -13.14
N ALA A 425 -8.58 -12.29 -14.25
CA ALA A 425 -8.30 -13.70 -14.48
C ALA A 425 -6.79 -13.95 -14.70
N HIS A 426 -6.06 -12.93 -15.13
CA HIS A 426 -4.64 -12.98 -15.49
C HIS A 426 -3.85 -11.84 -14.84
N ASP A 427 -4.17 -11.56 -13.58
CA ASP A 427 -3.46 -10.56 -12.77
C ASP A 427 -2.13 -11.15 -12.29
N VAL A 428 -1.03 -10.49 -12.66
CA VAL A 428 0.35 -10.92 -12.37
C VAL A 428 0.93 -10.31 -11.11
N ALA A 429 0.20 -9.43 -10.41
CA ALA A 429 0.64 -8.79 -9.16
C ALA A 429 -0.19 -9.23 -7.95
N THR A 430 -1.51 -9.38 -8.14
CA THR A 430 -2.42 -9.94 -7.12
C THR A 430 -3.23 -11.08 -7.72
N PRO A 431 -2.61 -12.27 -7.82
CA PRO A 431 -3.18 -13.39 -8.56
C PRO A 431 -4.59 -13.80 -8.14
N PRO A 432 -5.43 -14.28 -9.06
CA PRO A 432 -6.82 -14.68 -8.81
C PRO A 432 -7.04 -15.58 -7.58
N PRO A 433 -6.17 -16.53 -7.23
CA PRO A 433 -6.33 -17.35 -6.04
C PRO A 433 -6.42 -16.56 -4.73
N PHE A 434 -5.85 -15.34 -4.66
CA PHE A 434 -5.95 -14.47 -3.48
C PHE A 434 -7.41 -14.02 -3.27
N ALA A 435 -8.01 -13.43 -4.29
CA ALA A 435 -9.41 -13.00 -4.25
C ALA A 435 -10.38 -14.17 -3.98
N ASP A 436 -10.12 -15.35 -4.57
CA ASP A 436 -10.92 -16.56 -4.34
C ASP A 436 -10.89 -17.00 -2.87
N ARG A 437 -9.74 -16.92 -2.23
CA ARG A 437 -9.60 -17.27 -0.81
C ARG A 437 -10.33 -16.26 0.07
N VAL A 438 -10.11 -14.97 -0.16
CA VAL A 438 -10.80 -13.90 0.56
C VAL A 438 -12.32 -14.03 0.39
N ARG A 439 -12.81 -14.29 -0.82
CA ARG A 439 -14.23 -14.50 -1.07
C ARG A 439 -14.82 -15.66 -0.27
N ARG A 440 -14.08 -16.77 -0.10
CA ARG A 440 -14.53 -17.92 0.70
C ARG A 440 -14.63 -17.61 2.19
N THR A 441 -13.75 -16.76 2.68
CA THR A 441 -13.69 -16.41 4.11
C THR A 441 -14.55 -15.20 4.48
N LEU A 442 -15.05 -14.46 3.49
CA LEU A 442 -15.93 -13.30 3.65
C LEU A 442 -17.26 -13.53 2.93
N PRO A 443 -18.21 -14.27 3.52
CA PRO A 443 -19.45 -14.70 2.84
C PRO A 443 -20.33 -13.56 2.32
N THR A 444 -20.28 -12.40 2.97
CA THR A 444 -21.02 -11.18 2.57
C THR A 444 -20.39 -10.47 1.37
N SER A 445 -19.18 -10.87 0.93
CA SER A 445 -18.54 -10.27 -0.22
C SER A 445 -19.09 -10.82 -1.54
N LYS A 446 -18.92 -10.04 -2.61
CA LYS A 446 -19.14 -10.46 -3.98
C LYS A 446 -17.90 -10.28 -4.80
N LEU A 447 -17.51 -11.29 -5.56
CA LEU A 447 -16.38 -11.25 -6.48
C LEU A 447 -16.89 -11.00 -7.90
N LEU A 448 -16.39 -9.93 -8.53
CA LEU A 448 -16.44 -9.73 -9.97
C LEU A 448 -15.07 -10.06 -10.57
N ARG A 449 -15.09 -10.80 -11.67
CA ARG A 449 -13.89 -11.16 -12.40
C ARG A 449 -13.97 -10.65 -13.83
N TRP A 450 -12.87 -10.09 -14.32
CA TRP A 450 -12.72 -9.75 -15.73
C TRP A 450 -11.70 -10.69 -16.39
N ASN A 451 -11.78 -10.84 -17.71
CA ASN A 451 -11.01 -11.84 -18.45
C ASN A 451 -9.96 -11.23 -19.40
N THR A 452 -9.44 -10.07 -19.07
CA THR A 452 -8.29 -9.46 -19.77
C THR A 452 -7.02 -9.58 -18.93
N ASP A 453 -5.88 -9.34 -19.54
CA ASP A 453 -4.60 -9.25 -18.87
C ASP A 453 -4.50 -7.99 -18.00
N GLY A 454 -3.61 -8.04 -17.02
CA GLY A 454 -3.20 -6.88 -16.27
C GLY A 454 -3.68 -6.85 -14.82
N HIS A 455 -3.09 -5.93 -14.07
CA HIS A 455 -3.33 -5.71 -12.66
C HIS A 455 -4.40 -4.64 -12.44
N THR A 456 -5.38 -4.91 -11.61
CA THR A 456 -6.56 -4.12 -11.25
C THR A 456 -7.54 -3.84 -12.41
N ALA A 457 -8.84 -3.91 -12.12
CA ALA A 457 -9.91 -3.55 -13.06
C ALA A 457 -9.88 -2.07 -13.42
N TRP A 458 -9.49 -1.23 -12.47
CA TRP A 458 -9.44 0.23 -12.63
C TRP A 458 -8.61 0.65 -13.85
N HIS A 459 -7.57 -0.11 -14.16
CA HIS A 459 -6.72 0.13 -15.32
C HIS A 459 -7.12 -0.62 -16.58
N ASN A 460 -7.83 -1.76 -16.43
CA ASN A 460 -7.93 -2.76 -17.48
C ASN A 460 -9.37 -3.17 -17.86
N SER A 461 -10.40 -2.78 -17.08
CA SER A 461 -11.79 -3.22 -17.32
C SER A 461 -12.83 -2.13 -17.02
N PRO A 462 -13.14 -1.24 -17.98
CA PRO A 462 -14.14 -0.19 -17.81
C PRO A 462 -15.50 -0.69 -17.32
N THR A 463 -15.97 -1.84 -17.84
CA THR A 463 -17.27 -2.43 -17.47
C THR A 463 -17.29 -2.89 -16.00
N THR A 464 -16.16 -3.40 -15.49
CA THR A 464 -16.02 -3.79 -14.08
C THR A 464 -15.96 -2.54 -13.18
N VAL A 465 -15.29 -1.48 -13.66
CA VAL A 465 -15.26 -0.17 -12.98
C VAL A 465 -16.66 0.43 -12.89
N ASP A 466 -17.44 0.41 -13.98
CA ASP A 466 -18.82 0.91 -13.97
C ASP A 466 -19.69 0.18 -12.94
N ALA A 467 -19.55 -1.13 -12.82
CA ALA A 467 -20.25 -1.92 -11.82
C ALA A 467 -19.82 -1.56 -10.37
N ALA A 468 -18.54 -1.26 -10.16
CA ALA A 468 -18.02 -0.79 -8.87
C ALA A 468 -18.53 0.62 -8.53
N VAL A 469 -18.59 1.51 -9.51
CA VAL A 469 -19.15 2.86 -9.37
C VAL A 469 -20.64 2.79 -9.03
N ASP A 470 -21.40 1.90 -9.69
CA ASP A 470 -22.81 1.65 -9.37
C ASP A 470 -22.99 1.20 -7.93
N TYR A 471 -22.16 0.25 -7.48
CA TYR A 471 -22.21 -0.20 -6.09
C TYR A 471 -21.86 0.93 -5.11
N LEU A 472 -20.77 1.65 -5.32
CA LEU A 472 -20.37 2.77 -4.45
C LEU A 472 -21.46 3.83 -4.35
N THR A 473 -22.14 4.15 -5.44
CA THR A 473 -23.16 5.20 -5.47
C THR A 473 -24.50 4.74 -4.91
N THR A 474 -24.93 3.50 -5.19
CA THR A 474 -26.30 3.03 -4.94
C THR A 474 -26.41 1.96 -3.86
N LEU A 475 -25.31 1.36 -3.42
CA LEU A 475 -25.21 0.15 -2.57
C LEU A 475 -25.83 -1.11 -3.19
N ARG A 476 -26.18 -1.08 -4.47
CA ARG A 476 -26.69 -2.25 -5.18
C ARG A 476 -25.53 -3.11 -5.66
N MET A 477 -25.42 -4.31 -5.12
CA MET A 477 -24.43 -5.28 -5.61
C MET A 477 -24.71 -5.65 -7.07
N PRO A 478 -23.68 -5.61 -7.93
CA PRO A 478 -23.82 -6.02 -9.31
C PRO A 478 -24.34 -7.47 -9.39
N LYS A 479 -25.11 -7.81 -10.43
CA LYS A 479 -25.47 -9.21 -10.69
C LYS A 479 -24.18 -10.00 -10.97
N ALA A 480 -24.17 -11.31 -10.64
CA ALA A 480 -23.03 -12.14 -11.01
C ALA A 480 -22.87 -12.06 -12.53
N ALA A 481 -21.64 -11.85 -13.02
CA ALA A 481 -21.36 -12.13 -14.42
C ALA A 481 -21.62 -13.63 -14.64
N SER A 482 -22.55 -13.91 -15.56
CA SER A 482 -22.91 -15.27 -16.00
C SER A 482 -21.73 -15.90 -16.75
#